data_c7e7e3d2b42984d31b64d3fcfb7b64ba
#
_entry.id   c7e7e3d2b42984d31b64d3fcfb7b64ba
#
_cell.length_a   1.000
_cell.length_b   1.000
_cell.length_c   1.000
_cell.angle_alpha   90.00
_cell.angle_beta   90.00
_cell.angle_gamma   90.00
#
_symmetry.space_group_name_H-M   'P 1'
#
loop_
_entity.id
_entity.type
_entity.pdbx_description
1 polymer ?
#
loop_
_entity_poly.entity_id
_entity_poly.type
_entity_poly.pdbx_seq_one_letter_code
_entity_poly.pdbx_strand_id
1 'polypeptide(L)'
;CVNRAARIFRMAAYGLHHAKSALGAFYRRMRSKLGAPKAITATAHKLARLFYSMLKTKKSFADIGQDAYDRTYNQRRLKGLAKVAEQLGFKLVPSTP
;
A
#
# COMPACT_ATOMS: atom_id res chain seq x y z
N CYS A 1 -26.95 -3.61 6.67
CA CYS A 1 -26.99 -2.16 6.79
C CYS A 1 -25.75 -1.56 6.15
N VAL A 2 -25.94 -0.72 5.16
CA VAL A 2 -24.82 -0.12 4.43
C VAL A 2 -24.46 1.20 5.08
N ASN A 3 -23.23 1.27 5.57
CA ASN A 3 -22.68 2.50 6.12
C ASN A 3 -22.28 3.43 4.98
N ARG A 4 -22.84 4.65 4.97
CA ARG A 4 -22.57 5.64 3.95
C ARG A 4 -21.08 5.99 3.86
N ALA A 5 -20.41 6.14 5.00
CA ALA A 5 -18.99 6.45 5.05
C ALA A 5 -18.17 5.32 4.42
N ALA A 6 -18.49 4.08 4.74
CA ALA A 6 -17.80 2.92 4.17
C ALA A 6 -17.94 2.88 2.64
N ARG A 7 -19.15 3.25 2.16
CA ARG A 7 -19.41 3.31 0.72
C ARG A 7 -18.54 4.36 0.04
N ILE A 8 -18.45 5.55 0.65
CA ILE A 8 -17.64 6.64 0.11
C ILE A 8 -16.16 6.22 0.05
N PHE A 9 -15.63 5.58 1.11
CA PHE A 9 -14.25 5.14 1.11
C PHE A 9 -13.98 4.05 0.08
N ARG A 10 -14.94 3.16 -0.15
CA ARG A 10 -14.80 2.15 -1.21
C ARG A 10 -14.77 2.76 -2.60
N MET A 11 -15.63 3.76 -2.85
CA MET A 11 -15.63 4.49 -4.11
C MET A 11 -14.30 5.22 -4.32
N ALA A 12 -13.78 5.86 -3.28
CA ALA A 12 -12.51 6.55 -3.33
C ALA A 12 -11.36 5.55 -3.61
N ALA A 13 -11.40 4.39 -2.97
CA ALA A 13 -10.40 3.36 -3.18
C ALA A 13 -10.39 2.87 -4.63
N TYR A 14 -11.57 2.66 -5.20
CA TYR A 14 -11.68 2.27 -6.60
C TYR A 14 -11.07 3.32 -7.53
N GLY A 15 -11.25 4.60 -7.20
CA GLY A 15 -10.70 5.70 -7.99
C GLY A 15 -9.18 5.75 -7.99
N LEU A 16 -8.51 5.03 -7.09
CA LEU A 16 -7.05 4.99 -7.04
C LEU A 16 -6.44 4.02 -8.05
N HIS A 17 -7.25 3.33 -8.83
CA HIS A 17 -6.78 2.28 -9.75
C HIS A 17 -5.67 2.77 -10.69
N HIS A 18 -5.77 3.99 -11.19
CA HIS A 18 -4.77 4.58 -12.09
C HIS A 18 -3.95 5.69 -11.46
N ALA A 19 -4.11 5.94 -10.17
CA ALA A 19 -3.40 7.05 -9.52
C ALA A 19 -1.92 6.74 -9.34
N LYS A 20 -1.08 7.71 -9.66
CA LYS A 20 0.38 7.62 -9.50
C LYS A 20 0.79 8.16 -8.13
N SER A 21 0.25 7.57 -7.08
CA SER A 21 0.51 7.98 -5.71
C SER A 21 0.86 6.75 -4.88
N ALA A 22 1.28 6.97 -3.62
CA ALA A 22 1.55 5.87 -2.71
C ALA A 22 0.29 5.04 -2.45
N LEU A 23 -0.85 5.70 -2.28
CA LEU A 23 -2.13 5.01 -2.09
C LEU A 23 -2.54 4.23 -3.33
N GLY A 24 -2.31 4.79 -4.51
CA GLY A 24 -2.57 4.10 -5.77
C GLY A 24 -1.70 2.86 -5.91
N ALA A 25 -0.42 2.97 -5.58
CA ALA A 25 0.51 1.84 -5.60
C ALA A 25 0.09 0.77 -4.60
N PHE A 26 -0.35 1.16 -3.41
CA PHE A 26 -0.88 0.24 -2.40
C PHE A 26 -2.08 -0.53 -2.94
N TYR A 27 -3.03 0.18 -3.56
CA TYR A 27 -4.22 -0.44 -4.11
C TYR A 27 -3.88 -1.47 -5.19
N ARG A 28 -3.02 -1.09 -6.15
CA ARG A 28 -2.63 -1.99 -7.24
C ARG A 28 -1.93 -3.24 -6.72
N ARG A 29 -1.12 -3.09 -5.68
CA ARG A 29 -0.40 -4.20 -5.06
C ARG A 29 -1.38 -5.14 -4.34
N MET A 30 -2.35 -4.58 -3.61
CA MET A 30 -3.37 -5.38 -2.95
C MET A 30 -4.25 -6.10 -3.97
N ARG A 31 -4.57 -5.43 -5.08
CA ARG A 31 -5.37 -6.01 -6.15
C ARG A 31 -4.68 -7.22 -6.77
N SER A 32 -3.38 -7.11 -7.02
CA SER A 32 -2.57 -8.20 -7.55
C SER A 32 -2.54 -9.40 -6.62
N LYS A 33 -2.50 -9.14 -5.33
CA LYS A 33 -2.33 -10.17 -4.29
C LYS A 33 -3.65 -10.79 -3.86
N LEU A 34 -4.69 -9.99 -3.70
CA LEU A 34 -5.96 -10.41 -3.10
C LEU A 34 -7.15 -10.40 -4.05
N GLY A 35 -7.01 -9.77 -5.22
CA GLY A 35 -8.12 -9.54 -6.13
C GLY A 35 -8.83 -8.22 -5.84
N ALA A 36 -9.61 -7.74 -6.81
CA ALA A 36 -10.20 -6.41 -6.76
C ALA A 36 -11.13 -6.16 -5.56
N PRO A 37 -12.10 -7.03 -5.24
CA PRO A 37 -13.00 -6.74 -4.12
C PRO A 37 -12.29 -6.61 -2.78
N LYS A 38 -11.35 -7.50 -2.49
CA LYS A 38 -10.59 -7.45 -1.23
C LYS A 38 -9.63 -6.26 -1.21
N ALA A 39 -9.04 -5.92 -2.36
CA ALA A 39 -8.17 -4.76 -2.48
C ALA A 39 -8.93 -3.46 -2.20
N ILE A 40 -10.14 -3.34 -2.73
CA ILE A 40 -10.99 -2.17 -2.50
C ILE A 40 -11.29 -2.03 -1.01
N THR A 41 -11.65 -3.12 -0.34
CA THR A 41 -11.93 -3.11 1.09
C THR A 41 -10.70 -2.74 1.90
N ALA A 42 -9.55 -3.33 1.60
CA ALA A 42 -8.30 -3.03 2.32
C ALA A 42 -7.89 -1.58 2.15
N THR A 43 -7.99 -1.04 0.92
CA THR A 43 -7.65 0.35 0.62
C THR A 43 -8.63 1.30 1.30
N ALA A 44 -9.92 0.95 1.32
CA ALA A 44 -10.94 1.74 2.00
C ALA A 44 -10.65 1.86 3.50
N HIS A 45 -10.24 0.76 4.14
CA HIS A 45 -9.84 0.78 5.54
C HIS A 45 -8.63 1.67 5.77
N LYS A 46 -7.66 1.63 4.87
CA LYS A 46 -6.47 2.48 4.97
C LYS A 46 -6.85 3.95 4.83
N LEU A 47 -7.72 4.28 3.88
CA LEU A 47 -8.21 5.65 3.69
C LEU A 47 -8.96 6.15 4.92
N ALA A 48 -9.80 5.30 5.51
CA ALA A 48 -10.55 5.66 6.70
C ALA A 48 -9.62 5.97 7.88
N ARG A 49 -8.58 5.16 8.05
CA ARG A 49 -7.58 5.39 9.10
C ARG A 49 -6.81 6.68 8.89
N LEU A 50 -6.44 6.98 7.65
CA LEU A 50 -5.74 8.22 7.32
C LEU A 50 -6.64 9.43 7.58
N PHE A 51 -7.89 9.34 7.18
CA PHE A 51 -8.87 10.40 7.42
C PHE A 51 -9.05 10.66 8.91
N TYR A 52 -9.22 9.59 9.68
CA TYR A 52 -9.36 9.70 11.14
C TYR A 52 -8.11 10.32 11.76
N SER A 53 -6.93 9.91 11.31
CA SER A 53 -5.67 10.45 11.79
C SER A 53 -5.55 11.95 11.51
N MET A 54 -5.96 12.39 10.32
CA MET A 54 -5.95 13.82 9.97
C MET A 54 -6.87 14.62 10.89
N LEU A 55 -8.07 14.09 11.18
CA LEU A 55 -9.01 14.75 12.07
C LEU A 55 -8.46 14.84 13.49
N LYS A 56 -7.83 13.77 13.96
CA LYS A 56 -7.31 13.70 15.33
C LYS A 56 -6.09 14.60 15.53
N THR A 57 -5.15 14.58 14.59
CA THR A 57 -3.90 15.33 14.70
C THR A 57 -3.98 16.73 14.11
N LYS A 58 -5.04 17.01 13.34
CA LYS A 58 -5.24 18.27 12.61
C LYS A 58 -4.09 18.57 11.65
N LYS A 59 -3.48 17.53 11.12
CA LYS A 59 -2.42 17.64 10.12
C LYS A 59 -2.92 17.15 8.77
N SER A 60 -2.51 17.84 7.71
CA SER A 60 -2.83 17.42 6.36
C SER A 60 -2.10 16.14 6.00
N PHE A 61 -2.75 15.30 5.21
CA PHE A 61 -2.09 14.12 4.67
C PHE A 61 -1.18 14.55 3.51
N ALA A 62 0.05 14.05 3.54
CA ALA A 62 0.99 14.24 2.44
C ALA A 62 1.34 12.87 1.87
N ASP A 63 1.02 12.67 0.60
CA ASP A 63 1.33 11.42 -0.08
C ASP A 63 2.79 11.44 -0.54
N ILE A 64 3.53 10.38 -0.19
CA ILE A 64 4.96 10.29 -0.54
C ILE A 64 5.22 9.98 -2.00
N GLY A 65 4.16 9.66 -2.75
CA GLY A 65 4.29 9.33 -4.15
C GLY A 65 4.57 7.85 -4.41
N GLN A 66 4.31 7.43 -5.63
CA GLN A 66 4.47 6.04 -6.03
C GLN A 66 5.92 5.57 -5.93
N ASP A 67 6.86 6.38 -6.39
CA ASP A 67 8.28 5.99 -6.42
C ASP A 67 8.84 5.76 -5.02
N ALA A 68 8.51 6.66 -4.08
CA ALA A 68 8.96 6.51 -2.71
C ALA A 68 8.32 5.29 -2.05
N TYR A 69 7.04 5.04 -2.31
CA TYR A 69 6.35 3.86 -1.82
C TYR A 69 7.01 2.58 -2.35
N ASP A 70 7.29 2.53 -3.65
CA ASP A 70 7.90 1.36 -4.28
C ASP A 70 9.29 1.09 -3.74
N ARG A 71 10.09 2.14 -3.51
CA ARG A 71 11.42 1.98 -2.92
C ARG A 71 11.36 1.39 -1.52
N THR A 72 10.47 1.91 -0.69
CA THR A 72 10.29 1.40 0.69
C THR A 72 9.84 -0.05 0.67
N TYR A 73 8.90 -0.38 -0.19
CA TYR A 73 8.40 -1.74 -0.33
C TYR A 73 9.51 -2.68 -0.78
N ASN A 74 10.30 -2.28 -1.78
CA ASN A 74 11.37 -3.11 -2.29
C ASN A 74 12.47 -3.32 -1.27
N GLN A 75 12.77 -2.30 -0.45
CA GLN A 75 13.73 -2.43 0.64
C GLN A 75 13.27 -3.46 1.67
N ARG A 76 12.00 -3.42 2.06
CA ARG A 76 11.43 -4.40 2.98
C ARG A 76 11.49 -5.81 2.40
N ARG A 77 11.19 -5.91 1.13
CA ARG A 77 11.20 -7.18 0.41
C ARG A 77 12.62 -7.76 0.35
N LEU A 78 13.61 -6.91 0.08
CA LEU A 78 15.01 -7.33 0.05
C LEU A 78 15.47 -7.80 1.42
N LYS A 79 15.09 -7.12 2.50
CA LYS A 79 15.42 -7.56 3.85
C LYS A 79 14.84 -8.93 4.16
N GLY A 80 13.58 -9.15 3.78
CA GLY A 80 12.94 -10.44 3.98
C GLY A 80 13.61 -11.55 3.20
N LEU A 81 13.97 -11.29 1.94
CA LEU A 81 14.65 -12.26 1.09
C LEU A 81 16.05 -12.56 1.61
N ALA A 82 16.77 -11.55 2.08
CA ALA A 82 18.11 -11.75 2.64
C ALA A 82 18.04 -12.65 3.87
N LYS A 83 17.04 -12.46 4.73
CA LYS A 83 16.84 -13.28 5.91
C LYS A 83 16.55 -14.74 5.55
N VAL A 84 15.68 -14.96 4.57
CA VAL A 84 15.34 -16.30 4.10
C VAL A 84 16.57 -16.96 3.44
N ALA A 85 17.29 -16.21 2.62
CA ALA A 85 18.48 -16.71 1.97
C ALA A 85 19.54 -17.14 2.99
N GLU A 86 19.71 -16.36 4.05
CA GLU A 86 20.65 -16.68 5.13
C GLU A 86 20.26 -17.98 5.83
N GLN A 87 18.95 -18.17 6.09
CA GLN A 87 18.45 -19.41 6.70
C GLN A 87 18.72 -20.63 5.84
N LEU A 88 18.75 -20.45 4.52
CA LEU A 88 19.01 -21.55 3.59
C LEU A 88 20.49 -21.70 3.22
N GLY A 89 21.35 -20.88 3.79
CA GLY A 89 22.78 -20.94 3.52
C GLY A 89 23.24 -20.17 2.28
N PHE A 90 22.42 -19.24 1.80
CA PHE A 90 22.75 -18.41 0.64
C PHE A 90 22.95 -16.96 1.04
N LYS A 91 23.56 -16.20 0.16
CA LYS A 91 23.78 -14.78 0.36
C LYS A 91 23.28 -14.04 -0.88
N LEU A 92 22.50 -12.98 -0.65
CA LEU A 92 22.03 -12.15 -1.76
C LEU A 92 23.15 -11.25 -2.24
N VAL A 93 23.38 -11.26 -3.55
CA VAL A 93 24.39 -10.43 -4.20
C VAL A 93 23.70 -9.59 -5.27
N PRO A 94 23.92 -8.26 -5.31
CA PRO A 94 23.33 -7.45 -6.35
C PRO A 94 23.77 -7.90 -7.72
N SER A 95 22.82 -7.95 -8.66
CA SER A 95 23.14 -8.19 -10.04
C SER A 95 23.75 -6.92 -10.61
N THR A 96 25.03 -6.94 -10.93
CA THR A 96 25.70 -5.79 -11.50
C THR A 96 25.51 -5.74 -13.01
N PRO A 97 25.16 -4.56 -13.55
CA PRO A 97 25.14 -4.40 -14.99
C PRO A 97 26.52 -4.42 -15.59
#